data_f2918c5acb1f5c2b85a6a2230275bd54
#
_entry.id   f2918c5acb1f5c2b85a6a2230275bd54
#
_cell.length_a   1.000
_cell.length_b   1.000
_cell.length_c   1.000
_cell.angle_alpha   90.00
_cell.angle_beta   90.00
_cell.angle_gamma   90.00
#
_symmetry.space_group_name_H-M   'P 1'
#
loop_
_entity.id
_entity.type
_entity.pdbx_description
1 polymer ?
#
loop_
_entity_poly.entity_id
_entity_poly.type
_entity_poly.pdbx_seq_one_letter_code
_entity_poly.pdbx_strand_id
1 'polypeptide(L)' 'MSDKIDIAKRKESVVFSVRVEKDLLEYYDTLAAKSNRSRNELISLALEYAKDKFNITE' A
#
# COMPACT_ATOMS: atom_id res chain seq x y z
N MET A 1 16.96 15.26 -20.35
CA MET A 1 16.55 14.93 -20.10
C MET A 1 16.27 14.19 -19.78
N SER A 2 16.17 13.91 -19.64
CA SER A 2 15.87 13.25 -19.34
C SER A 2 15.32 12.67 -19.00
N ASP A 3 15.04 12.64 -19.02
CA ASP A 3 14.56 12.12 -18.72
C ASP A 3 13.76 11.50 -18.56
N LYS A 4 13.52 11.38 -18.62
CA LYS A 4 12.74 10.85 -18.67
C LYS A 4 12.19 10.09 -18.13
N ILE A 5 12.05 10.20 -17.80
CA ILE A 5 11.65 9.58 -17.24
C ILE A 5 10.78 8.56 -17.35
N ASP A 6 10.80 7.86 -17.29
CA ASP A 6 10.20 6.88 -17.14
C ASP A 6 8.86 6.92 -16.79
N ILE A 7 8.24 7.91 -17.02
CA ILE A 7 6.90 8.11 -16.70
C ILE A 7 6.04 7.06 -17.27
N ALA A 8 6.37 6.60 -18.39
CA ALA A 8 5.59 5.58 -19.02
C ALA A 8 5.55 4.28 -18.26
N LYS A 9 6.49 4.15 -17.33
CA LYS A 9 6.53 2.94 -16.57
C LYS A 9 5.75 3.00 -15.31
N ARG A 10 5.08 4.11 -15.03
CA ARG A 10 4.34 4.21 -13.83
C ARG A 10 3.15 3.33 -13.89
N LYS A 11 2.85 2.63 -12.84
CA LYS A 11 1.67 1.81 -12.74
C LYS A 11 0.44 2.68 -12.58
N GLU A 12 -0.64 2.25 -13.16
CA GLU A 12 -1.90 2.90 -12.92
C GLU A 12 -2.39 2.57 -11.54
N SER A 13 -3.07 3.51 -10.92
CA SER A 13 -3.63 3.27 -9.60
C SER A 13 -5.11 3.58 -9.63
N VAL A 14 -5.86 2.91 -8.78
CA VAL A 14 -7.29 3.16 -8.64
C VAL A 14 -7.60 3.36 -7.19
N VAL A 15 -8.68 4.05 -6.93
CA VAL A 15 -9.13 4.28 -5.57
C VAL A 15 -10.27 3.32 -5.28
N PHE A 16 -10.19 2.63 -4.17
CA PHE A 16 -11.29 1.79 -3.74
C PHE A 16 -11.34 1.78 -2.22
N SER A 17 -12.43 1.32 -1.68
CA SER A 17 -12.63 1.35 -0.24
C SER A 17 -12.64 -0.05 0.32
N VAL A 18 -12.07 -0.21 1.49
CA VAL A 18 -12.12 -1.49 2.19
C VAL A 18 -12.49 -1.22 3.62
N ARG A 19 -13.05 -2.22 4.25
CA ARG A 19 -13.38 -2.16 5.66
C ARG A 19 -12.32 -2.95 6.42
N VAL A 20 -11.66 -2.32 7.36
CA VAL A 20 -10.65 -2.98 8.17
C VAL A 20 -10.97 -2.72 9.63
N GLU A 21 -10.45 -3.55 10.48
CA GLU A 21 -10.64 -3.38 11.90
C GLU A 21 -9.90 -2.16 12.40
N LYS A 22 -10.46 -1.56 13.42
CA LYS A 22 -9.96 -0.29 13.91
C LYS A 22 -8.53 -0.39 14.40
N ASP A 23 -8.22 -1.43 15.15
CA ASP A 23 -6.88 -1.55 15.69
C ASP A 23 -5.83 -1.79 14.60
N LEU A 24 -6.23 -2.46 13.53
CA LEU A 24 -5.30 -2.63 12.41
C LEU A 24 -5.03 -1.28 11.74
N LEU A 25 -6.06 -0.48 11.59
CA LEU A 25 -5.89 0.84 11.00
C LEU A 25 -4.99 1.70 11.87
N GLU A 26 -5.17 1.63 13.18
CA GLU A 26 -4.35 2.41 14.09
C GLU A 26 -2.90 1.98 14.04
N TYR A 27 -2.67 0.70 13.83
CA TYR A 27 -1.29 0.23 13.69
C TYR A 27 -0.60 0.93 12.52
N TYR A 28 -1.28 1.02 11.39
CA TYR A 28 -0.67 1.65 10.22
C TYR A 28 -0.58 3.16 10.38
N ASP A 29 -1.50 3.78 11.11
CA ASP A 29 -1.38 5.19 11.41
C ASP A 29 -0.14 5.47 12.23
N THR A 30 0.12 4.65 13.23
CA THR A 30 1.29 4.80 14.07
C THR A 30 2.57 4.56 13.28
N LEU A 31 2.55 3.54 12.46
CA LEU A 31 3.72 3.22 11.66
C LEU A 31 4.01 4.33 10.66
N ALA A 32 2.97 4.92 10.10
CA ALA A 32 3.14 6.01 9.16
C ALA A 32 3.81 7.20 9.85
N ALA A 33 3.37 7.51 11.05
CA ALA A 33 3.96 8.62 11.79
C ALA A 33 5.43 8.36 12.08
N LYS A 34 5.78 7.13 12.41
CA LYS A 34 7.16 6.83 12.75
C LYS A 34 8.06 6.76 11.54
N SER A 35 7.55 6.36 10.41
CA SER A 35 8.38 6.16 9.23
C SER A 35 8.39 7.34 8.30
N ASN A 36 7.63 8.37 8.61
CA ASN A 36 7.53 9.55 7.78
C ASN A 36 6.99 9.20 6.40
N ARG A 37 6.08 8.25 6.35
CA ARG A 37 5.41 7.85 5.12
C ARG A 37 3.93 7.97 5.32
N SER A 38 3.18 8.01 4.23
CA SER A 38 1.74 8.09 4.35
C SER A 38 1.17 6.72 4.69
N ARG A 39 0.02 6.72 5.33
CA ARG A 39 -0.66 5.47 5.64
C ARG A 39 -1.00 4.72 4.36
N ASN A 40 -1.46 5.44 3.35
CA ASN A 40 -1.80 4.80 2.08
C ASN A 40 -0.61 4.11 1.46
N GLU A 41 0.54 4.75 1.54
CA GLU A 41 1.75 4.17 0.98
C GLU A 41 2.11 2.88 1.70
N LEU A 42 2.01 2.88 3.02
CA LEU A 42 2.34 1.69 3.79
C LEU A 42 1.35 0.57 3.54
N ILE A 43 0.08 0.91 3.42
CA ILE A 43 -0.92 -0.09 3.14
C ILE A 43 -0.70 -0.70 1.76
N SER A 44 -0.36 0.12 0.78
CA SER A 44 -0.07 -0.39 -0.55
C SER A 44 1.12 -1.34 -0.54
N LEU A 45 2.15 -1.00 0.22
CA LEU A 45 3.30 -1.88 0.35
C LEU A 45 2.92 -3.19 1.02
N ALA A 46 2.07 -3.13 2.02
CA ALA A 46 1.62 -4.34 2.70
C ALA A 46 0.83 -5.24 1.77
N LEU A 47 -0.04 -4.65 0.97
CA LEU A 47 -0.82 -5.42 0.02
C LEU A 47 0.09 -6.08 -1.01
N GLU A 48 1.05 -5.34 -1.48
CA GLU A 48 2.00 -5.88 -2.44
C GLU A 48 2.80 -7.03 -1.84
N TYR A 49 3.23 -6.85 -0.61
CA TYR A 49 4.03 -7.86 0.06
C TYR A 49 3.23 -9.15 0.28
N ALA A 50 1.97 -9.01 0.62
CA ALA A 50 1.16 -10.16 1.02
C ALA A 50 0.49 -10.86 -0.13
N LYS A 51 0.57 -10.32 -1.33
CA LYS A 51 -0.27 -10.85 -2.40
C LYS A 51 0.02 -12.31 -2.71
N ASP A 52 1.23 -12.77 -2.44
CA ASP A 52 1.60 -14.14 -2.71
C ASP A 52 1.50 -15.03 -1.48
N LYS A 53 0.99 -14.49 -0.38
CA LYS A 53 0.99 -15.20 0.88
C LYS A 53 -0.35 -15.82 1.22
N PHE A 54 -1.35 -15.59 0.40
CA PHE A 54 -2.67 -16.10 0.70
C PHE A 54 -2.85 -17.49 0.15
N ASN A 55 -3.52 -18.31 0.94
CA ASN A 55 -3.90 -19.63 0.51
C ASN A 55 -5.37 -19.68 0.38
N ILE A 56 -5.86 -20.24 -0.69
CA ILE A 56 -7.30 -20.43 -0.84
C ILE A 56 -7.63 -21.83 -0.35
N THR A 57 -8.35 -21.89 0.74
CA THR A 57 -8.77 -23.18 1.26
C THR A 57 -10.25 -23.28 1.10
N GLU A 58 -10.73 -24.37 0.56
CA GLU A 58 -12.15 -24.56 0.36
C GLU A 58 -12.67 -25.81 0.93
#